data_9896e8f3afde9f73d87ead73b0046140
#
_entry.id   9896e8f3afde9f73d87ead73b0046140
#
_cell.length_a   1.000
_cell.length_b   1.000
_cell.length_c   1.000
_cell.angle_alpha   90.00
_cell.angle_beta   90.00
_cell.angle_gamma   90.00
#
_symmetry.space_group_name_H-M   'P 1'
#
loop_
_entity.id
_entity.type
_entity.pdbx_description
1 polymer ?
#
loop_
_entity_poly.entity_id
_entity_poly.type
_entity_poly.pdbx_seq_one_letter_code
_entity_poly.pdbx_strand_id
1 'polypeptide(L)'
;MLIISQNLTNYDINIPQNAIFRVNLAWINNLKELEVILEKHKSHEIFLDLPANRTKPPNNKYSIDELAPIIKSNQNIKYLAISNINTANDLETYFDIIPKRVILIPKIETELGVTNIKEITDTLHATKIIMFDHDDLYSSIIESKQPVSKFLECFNKLAEYCKNHDIVLLRTIGVVFSDQEKKISEYIG
;
A
#
# COMPACT_ATOMS: atom_id res chain seq x y z
N MET A 1 -9.71 0.48 -11.26
CA MET A 1 -8.29 0.89 -11.14
C MET A 1 -7.44 -0.35 -11.31
N LEU A 2 -6.47 -0.36 -12.25
CA LEU A 2 -5.52 -1.46 -12.44
C LEU A 2 -4.17 -1.05 -11.86
N ILE A 3 -3.71 -1.74 -10.82
CA ILE A 3 -2.42 -1.48 -10.19
C ILE A 3 -1.51 -2.67 -10.46
N ILE A 4 -0.34 -2.41 -11.05
CA ILE A 4 0.65 -3.42 -11.39
C ILE A 4 1.90 -3.20 -10.54
N SER A 5 2.33 -4.25 -9.83
CA SER A 5 3.52 -4.19 -8.97
C SER A 5 4.81 -4.29 -9.77
N GLN A 6 5.85 -3.61 -9.30
CA GLN A 6 7.21 -3.66 -9.87
C GLN A 6 7.76 -5.07 -10.07
N ASN A 7 7.33 -6.06 -9.28
CA ASN A 7 7.77 -7.44 -9.42
C ASN A 7 7.45 -8.05 -10.78
N LEU A 8 6.43 -7.52 -11.47
CA LEU A 8 6.06 -7.98 -12.82
C LEU A 8 7.06 -7.55 -13.90
N THR A 9 7.90 -6.55 -13.64
CA THR A 9 8.94 -6.13 -14.60
C THR A 9 9.99 -7.21 -14.85
N ASN A 10 10.10 -8.21 -13.97
CA ASN A 10 10.99 -9.34 -14.11
C ASN A 10 10.52 -10.37 -15.17
N TYR A 11 9.29 -10.23 -15.67
CA TYR A 11 8.66 -11.21 -16.56
C TYR A 11 8.50 -10.74 -18.01
N ASP A 12 9.16 -9.65 -18.39
CA ASP A 12 9.09 -9.09 -19.75
C ASP A 12 7.65 -8.87 -20.27
N ILE A 13 6.76 -8.48 -19.36
CA ILE A 13 5.35 -8.23 -19.65
C ILE A 13 5.16 -6.75 -19.98
N ASN A 14 4.50 -6.47 -21.11
CA ASN A 14 4.12 -5.11 -21.45
C ASN A 14 3.08 -4.57 -20.45
N ILE A 15 3.45 -3.49 -19.76
CA ILE A 15 2.54 -2.80 -18.83
C ILE A 15 1.59 -1.93 -19.63
N PRO A 16 0.24 -2.10 -19.51
CA PRO A 16 -0.71 -1.23 -20.17
C PRO A 16 -0.52 0.24 -19.78
N GLN A 17 -0.63 1.16 -20.73
CA GLN A 17 -0.40 2.59 -20.48
C GLN A 17 -1.34 3.20 -19.42
N ASN A 18 -2.55 2.65 -19.29
CA ASN A 18 -3.52 3.09 -18.29
C ASN A 18 -3.38 2.38 -16.93
N ALA A 19 -2.36 1.57 -16.75
CA ALA A 19 -2.07 0.95 -15.46
C ALA A 19 -1.33 1.91 -14.54
N ILE A 20 -1.61 1.83 -13.25
CA ILE A 20 -0.86 2.47 -12.20
C ILE A 20 0.31 1.56 -11.83
N PHE A 21 1.52 2.07 -11.86
CA PHE A 21 2.71 1.30 -11.52
C PHE A 21 3.04 1.44 -10.04
N ARG A 22 2.94 0.33 -9.28
CA ARG A 22 3.25 0.31 -7.85
C ARG A 22 4.71 -0.02 -7.62
N VAL A 23 5.39 0.86 -6.90
CA VAL A 23 6.75 0.69 -6.39
C VAL A 23 6.69 0.46 -4.89
N ASN A 24 7.04 -0.75 -4.45
CA ASN A 24 7.17 -1.06 -3.03
C ASN A 24 8.58 -0.70 -2.55
N LEU A 25 8.68 0.35 -1.76
CA LEU A 25 9.95 0.91 -1.29
C LEU A 25 10.73 -0.05 -0.38
N ALA A 26 10.08 -1.06 0.21
CA ALA A 26 10.79 -2.10 0.97
C ALA A 26 11.80 -2.88 0.10
N TRP A 27 11.57 -2.97 -1.22
CA TRP A 27 12.43 -3.67 -2.17
C TRP A 27 13.40 -2.76 -2.92
N ILE A 28 13.42 -1.48 -2.63
CA ILE A 28 14.33 -0.50 -3.22
C ILE A 28 15.52 -0.33 -2.30
N ASN A 29 16.73 -0.49 -2.81
CA ASN A 29 17.94 -0.48 -1.98
C ASN A 29 18.43 0.94 -1.66
N ASN A 30 18.14 1.91 -2.54
CA ASN A 30 18.54 3.30 -2.38
C ASN A 30 17.73 4.24 -3.27
N LEU A 31 17.79 5.55 -3.00
CA LEU A 31 17.04 6.54 -3.75
C LEU A 31 17.43 6.65 -5.23
N LYS A 32 18.68 6.34 -5.60
CA LYS A 32 19.11 6.32 -7.01
C LYS A 32 18.40 5.22 -7.79
N GLU A 33 18.23 4.07 -7.19
CA GLU A 33 17.45 2.96 -7.79
C GLU A 33 15.99 3.38 -7.98
N LEU A 34 15.40 4.07 -6.99
CA LEU A 34 14.06 4.63 -7.12
C LEU A 34 13.97 5.60 -8.30
N GLU A 35 14.88 6.53 -8.44
CA GLU A 35 14.90 7.50 -9.54
C GLU A 35 14.99 6.82 -10.90
N VAL A 36 15.80 5.79 -11.06
CA VAL A 36 15.89 4.98 -12.28
C VAL A 36 14.55 4.33 -12.63
N ILE A 37 13.85 3.77 -11.63
CA ILE A 37 12.53 3.15 -11.83
C ILE A 37 11.51 4.23 -12.23
N LEU A 38 11.50 5.37 -11.56
CA LEU A 38 10.58 6.46 -11.87
C LEU A 38 10.78 6.99 -13.28
N GLU A 39 12.03 7.16 -13.74
CA GLU A 39 12.31 7.60 -15.12
C GLU A 39 11.86 6.54 -16.14
N LYS A 40 12.12 5.25 -15.88
CA LYS A 40 11.67 4.15 -16.75
C LYS A 40 10.15 4.12 -16.92
N HIS A 41 9.41 4.48 -15.87
CA HIS A 41 7.95 4.44 -15.81
C HIS A 41 7.30 5.82 -15.82
N LYS A 42 7.97 6.84 -16.36
CA LYS A 42 7.49 8.23 -16.37
C LYS A 42 6.18 8.45 -17.12
N SER A 43 5.81 7.54 -18.02
CA SER A 43 4.52 7.57 -18.73
C SER A 43 3.35 6.98 -17.93
N HIS A 44 3.63 6.34 -16.81
CA HIS A 44 2.60 5.76 -15.95
C HIS A 44 2.32 6.64 -14.73
N GLU A 45 1.12 6.57 -14.19
CA GLU A 45 0.88 7.02 -12.83
C GLU A 45 1.60 6.10 -11.85
N ILE A 46 2.26 6.69 -10.86
CA ILE A 46 3.06 5.95 -9.86
C ILE A 46 2.31 5.90 -8.54
N PHE A 47 2.31 4.69 -7.97
CA PHE A 47 1.87 4.38 -6.63
C PHE A 47 3.10 4.00 -5.80
N LEU A 48 3.53 4.85 -4.88
CA LEU A 48 4.59 4.51 -3.92
C LEU A 48 3.98 3.82 -2.71
N ASP A 49 4.61 2.73 -2.27
CA ASP A 49 4.22 2.00 -1.06
C ASP A 49 5.35 2.12 -0.04
N LEU A 50 5.12 2.96 0.99
CA LEU A 50 6.09 3.28 2.03
C LEU A 50 5.96 2.31 3.21
N PRO A 51 6.99 1.48 3.46
CA PRO A 51 6.98 0.49 4.53
C PRO A 51 7.30 1.13 5.91
N ALA A 52 6.40 1.94 6.42
CA ALA A 52 6.53 2.51 7.75
C ALA A 52 6.45 1.39 8.81
N ASN A 53 7.37 1.43 9.78
CA ASN A 53 7.42 0.50 10.93
C ASN A 53 7.49 -1.00 10.58
N ARG A 54 7.96 -1.33 9.36
CA ARG A 54 8.09 -2.71 8.91
C ARG A 54 9.21 -3.43 9.69
N THR A 55 8.92 -4.67 10.13
CA THR A 55 9.87 -5.54 10.86
C THR A 55 10.30 -6.76 10.05
N LYS A 56 9.61 -7.05 8.93
CA LYS A 56 9.87 -8.22 8.07
C LYS A 56 10.81 -7.85 6.91
N PRO A 57 11.75 -8.74 6.52
CA PRO A 57 12.52 -8.57 5.29
C PRO A 57 11.63 -8.61 4.02
N PRO A 58 12.02 -7.91 2.94
CA PRO A 58 12.99 -6.82 2.94
C PRO A 58 12.50 -5.65 3.76
N ASN A 59 13.41 -4.96 4.45
CA ASN A 59 13.06 -3.91 5.40
C ASN A 59 13.80 -2.60 5.15
N ASN A 60 14.07 -2.28 3.90
CA ASN A 60 14.59 -0.98 3.54
C ASN A 60 13.67 0.12 4.10
N LYS A 61 14.27 1.12 4.71
CA LYS A 61 13.56 2.20 5.39
C LYS A 61 13.89 3.52 4.72
N TYR A 62 12.87 4.32 4.54
CA TYR A 62 12.98 5.68 4.02
C TYR A 62 12.18 6.60 4.91
N SER A 63 12.77 7.72 5.30
CA SER A 63 12.00 8.78 5.93
C SER A 63 11.19 9.55 4.89
N ILE A 64 10.10 10.16 5.32
CA ILE A 64 9.31 10.98 4.42
C ILE A 64 10.09 12.22 3.96
N ASP A 65 11.01 12.73 4.77
CA ASP A 65 11.86 13.87 4.42
C ASP A 65 12.81 13.54 3.26
N GLU A 66 13.35 12.31 3.22
CA GLU A 66 14.18 11.84 2.10
C GLU A 66 13.37 11.66 0.81
N LEU A 67 12.13 11.23 0.92
CA LEU A 67 11.26 10.98 -0.23
C LEU A 67 10.57 12.25 -0.75
N ALA A 68 10.33 13.24 0.10
CA ALA A 68 9.58 14.43 -0.25
C ALA A 68 10.15 15.21 -1.46
N PRO A 69 11.47 15.40 -1.62
CA PRO A 69 12.04 16.02 -2.81
C PRO A 69 11.72 15.24 -4.08
N ILE A 70 11.82 13.91 -4.04
CA ILE A 70 11.54 13.01 -5.17
C ILE A 70 10.05 13.07 -5.52
N ILE A 71 9.17 13.02 -4.52
CA ILE A 71 7.72 13.12 -4.72
C ILE A 71 7.35 14.49 -5.31
N LYS A 72 7.98 15.57 -4.86
CA LYS A 72 7.72 16.92 -5.34
C LYS A 72 8.15 17.11 -6.79
N SER A 73 9.29 16.55 -7.19
CA SER A 73 9.84 16.67 -8.55
C SER A 73 9.14 15.78 -9.58
N ASN A 74 8.57 14.63 -9.17
CA ASN A 74 7.93 13.66 -10.05
C ASN A 74 6.41 13.82 -10.06
N GLN A 75 5.88 14.51 -11.08
CA GLN A 75 4.44 14.84 -11.19
C GLN A 75 3.54 13.63 -11.44
N ASN A 76 4.09 12.52 -11.90
CA ASN A 76 3.39 11.26 -12.15
C ASN A 76 3.21 10.41 -10.87
N ILE A 77 3.86 10.75 -9.76
CA ILE A 77 3.55 10.14 -8.45
C ILE A 77 2.20 10.70 -8.00
N LYS A 78 1.17 9.84 -8.02
CA LYS A 78 -0.21 10.19 -7.69
C LYS A 78 -0.68 9.62 -6.37
N TYR A 79 -0.07 8.54 -5.91
CA TYR A 79 -0.49 7.80 -4.73
C TYR A 79 0.70 7.51 -3.82
N LEU A 80 0.49 7.67 -2.51
CA LEU A 80 1.44 7.27 -1.48
C LEU A 80 0.71 6.42 -0.44
N ALA A 81 0.95 5.12 -0.45
CA ALA A 81 0.48 4.22 0.59
C ALA A 81 1.46 4.18 1.75
N ILE A 82 0.94 4.18 2.97
CA ILE A 82 1.72 4.23 4.21
C ILE A 82 1.31 3.06 5.08
N SER A 83 2.27 2.18 5.39
CA SER A 83 2.04 0.98 6.20
C SER A 83 1.77 1.29 7.67
N ASN A 84 1.08 0.37 8.35
CA ASN A 84 0.88 0.38 9.79
C ASN A 84 0.20 1.64 10.35
N ILE A 85 -0.80 2.18 9.63
CA ILE A 85 -1.62 3.27 10.13
C ILE A 85 -2.64 2.73 11.12
N ASN A 86 -2.53 3.18 12.37
CA ASN A 86 -3.37 2.76 13.48
C ASN A 86 -4.28 3.86 14.01
N THR A 87 -3.88 5.12 13.84
CA THR A 87 -4.60 6.31 14.32
C THR A 87 -4.52 7.44 13.29
N ALA A 88 -5.37 8.46 13.44
CA ALA A 88 -5.32 9.67 12.62
C ALA A 88 -3.96 10.40 12.72
N ASN A 89 -3.37 10.41 13.91
CA ASN A 89 -2.08 11.06 14.15
C ASN A 89 -0.93 10.46 13.33
N ASP A 90 -1.01 9.18 12.98
CA ASP A 90 0.00 8.53 12.14
C ASP A 90 0.08 9.16 10.72
N LEU A 91 -0.96 9.87 10.30
CA LEU A 91 -1.02 10.56 9.00
C LEU A 91 -0.62 12.04 9.06
N GLU A 92 -0.67 12.69 10.21
CA GLU A 92 -0.48 14.14 10.34
C GLU A 92 0.82 14.63 9.71
N THR A 93 1.94 13.94 9.99
CA THR A 93 3.25 14.29 9.46
C THR A 93 3.30 14.34 7.93
N TYR A 94 2.47 13.54 7.27
CA TYR A 94 2.48 13.44 5.81
C TYR A 94 1.69 14.57 5.14
N PHE A 95 0.64 15.09 5.77
CA PHE A 95 -0.21 16.15 5.19
C PHE A 95 0.55 17.45 4.94
N ASP A 96 1.50 17.79 5.80
CA ASP A 96 2.28 19.02 5.68
C ASP A 96 3.43 18.89 4.68
N ILE A 97 3.95 17.68 4.47
CA ILE A 97 5.14 17.42 3.67
C ILE A 97 4.80 17.05 2.23
N ILE A 98 3.73 16.27 2.04
CA ILE A 98 3.35 15.70 0.75
C ILE A 98 2.48 16.66 -0.05
N PRO A 99 2.76 16.86 -1.36
CA PRO A 99 1.93 17.74 -2.20
C PRO A 99 0.47 17.28 -2.24
N LYS A 100 -0.48 18.23 -2.18
CA LYS A 100 -1.94 17.95 -2.19
C LYS A 100 -2.44 17.18 -3.41
N ARG A 101 -1.65 17.12 -4.50
CA ARG A 101 -1.96 16.31 -5.69
C ARG A 101 -1.76 14.81 -5.48
N VAL A 102 -1.06 14.43 -4.42
CA VAL A 102 -0.78 13.03 -4.08
C VAL A 102 -1.82 12.55 -3.09
N ILE A 103 -2.49 11.46 -3.44
CA ILE A 103 -3.49 10.83 -2.59
C ILE A 103 -2.77 9.95 -1.57
N LEU A 104 -2.93 10.27 -0.28
CA LEU A 104 -2.44 9.43 0.80
C LEU A 104 -3.38 8.24 1.00
N ILE A 105 -2.81 7.05 1.11
CA ILE A 105 -3.54 5.79 1.25
C ILE A 105 -3.06 5.10 2.53
N PRO A 106 -3.81 5.18 3.63
CA PRO A 106 -3.47 4.43 4.83
C PRO A 106 -3.61 2.94 4.58
N LYS A 107 -2.57 2.17 4.95
CA LYS A 107 -2.62 0.72 4.98
C LYS A 107 -3.04 0.25 6.37
N ILE A 108 -4.15 -0.46 6.39
CA ILE A 108 -4.73 -0.99 7.63
C ILE A 108 -4.29 -2.44 7.79
N GLU A 109 -3.37 -2.65 8.71
CA GLU A 109 -2.61 -3.89 8.90
C GLU A 109 -2.74 -4.44 10.33
N THR A 110 -3.57 -3.80 11.19
CA THR A 110 -3.78 -4.20 12.59
C THR A 110 -5.24 -4.08 13.00
N GLU A 111 -5.63 -4.78 14.07
CA GLU A 111 -6.96 -4.64 14.69
C GLU A 111 -7.21 -3.20 15.17
N LEU A 112 -6.17 -2.53 15.67
CA LEU A 112 -6.27 -1.14 16.13
C LEU A 112 -6.64 -0.21 14.97
N GLY A 113 -5.98 -0.34 13.82
CA GLY A 113 -6.30 0.43 12.63
C GLY A 113 -7.74 0.18 12.13
N VAL A 114 -8.22 -1.07 12.19
CA VAL A 114 -9.62 -1.40 11.89
C VAL A 114 -10.59 -0.75 12.88
N THR A 115 -10.21 -0.68 14.16
CA THR A 115 -11.04 -0.08 15.19
C THR A 115 -11.17 1.43 15.00
N ASN A 116 -10.08 2.08 14.64
CA ASN A 116 -9.98 3.53 14.46
C ASN A 116 -10.25 3.98 13.02
N ILE A 117 -10.82 3.12 12.18
CA ILE A 117 -11.01 3.40 10.75
C ILE A 117 -11.75 4.70 10.47
N LYS A 118 -12.73 5.04 11.32
CA LYS A 118 -13.50 6.28 11.18
C LYS A 118 -12.60 7.51 11.34
N GLU A 119 -11.84 7.59 12.43
CA GLU A 119 -10.96 8.75 12.67
C GLU A 119 -9.87 8.86 11.60
N ILE A 120 -9.30 7.72 11.17
CA ILE A 120 -8.30 7.68 10.10
C ILE A 120 -8.88 8.25 8.80
N THR A 121 -10.06 7.80 8.40
CA THR A 121 -10.66 8.22 7.13
C THR A 121 -11.26 9.62 7.17
N ASP A 122 -11.59 10.14 8.33
CA ASP A 122 -12.07 11.53 8.50
C ASP A 122 -10.95 12.55 8.23
N THR A 123 -9.67 12.17 8.38
CA THR A 123 -8.53 13.04 8.02
C THR A 123 -8.24 13.08 6.52
N LEU A 124 -8.71 12.10 5.75
CA LEU A 124 -8.43 12.02 4.33
C LEU A 124 -9.21 13.07 3.55
N HIS A 125 -8.49 13.77 2.66
CA HIS A 125 -9.07 14.77 1.78
C HIS A 125 -9.50 14.15 0.44
N ALA A 126 -10.46 14.77 -0.24
CA ALA A 126 -10.92 14.41 -1.59
C ALA A 126 -11.31 12.92 -1.75
N THR A 127 -10.57 12.17 -2.55
CA THR A 127 -10.85 10.75 -2.78
C THR A 127 -10.35 9.91 -1.62
N LYS A 128 -11.26 9.28 -0.90
CA LYS A 128 -10.91 8.40 0.22
C LYS A 128 -10.58 7.00 -0.31
N ILE A 129 -9.34 6.61 -0.16
CA ILE A 129 -8.83 5.28 -0.53
C ILE A 129 -8.10 4.73 0.68
N ILE A 130 -8.36 3.50 1.05
CA ILE A 130 -7.57 2.77 2.03
C ILE A 130 -7.08 1.46 1.42
N MET A 131 -6.01 0.92 1.96
CA MET A 131 -5.44 -0.35 1.52
C MET A 131 -5.47 -1.35 2.67
N PHE A 132 -5.85 -2.57 2.35
CA PHE A 132 -5.88 -3.69 3.28
C PHE A 132 -4.86 -4.73 2.85
N ASP A 133 -3.90 -5.02 3.74
CA ASP A 133 -2.92 -6.08 3.52
C ASP A 133 -3.31 -7.32 4.33
N HIS A 134 -3.66 -8.41 3.62
CA HIS A 134 -4.14 -9.64 4.23
C HIS A 134 -3.07 -10.30 5.10
N ASP A 135 -1.85 -10.39 4.56
CA ASP A 135 -0.77 -11.13 5.22
C ASP A 135 -0.28 -10.40 6.46
N ASP A 136 -0.22 -9.07 6.40
CA ASP A 136 0.26 -8.26 7.51
C ASP A 136 -0.81 -8.18 8.62
N LEU A 137 -2.10 -8.03 8.30
CA LEU A 137 -3.17 -8.11 9.31
C LEU A 137 -3.25 -9.51 9.94
N TYR A 138 -3.19 -10.57 9.13
CA TYR A 138 -3.22 -11.93 9.65
C TYR A 138 -2.05 -12.17 10.63
N SER A 139 -0.86 -11.76 10.25
CA SER A 139 0.34 -11.85 11.10
C SER A 139 0.17 -11.08 12.40
N SER A 140 -0.34 -9.84 12.34
CA SER A 140 -0.60 -9.00 13.52
C SER A 140 -1.56 -9.67 14.51
N ILE A 141 -2.61 -10.32 14.00
CA ILE A 141 -3.58 -11.04 14.83
C ILE A 141 -2.94 -12.24 15.53
N ILE A 142 -2.14 -13.03 14.79
CA ILE A 142 -1.43 -14.19 15.37
C ILE A 142 -0.40 -13.76 16.42
N GLU A 143 0.40 -12.73 16.12
CA GLU A 143 1.39 -12.17 17.06
C GLU A 143 0.73 -11.64 18.34
N SER A 144 -0.47 -11.08 18.22
CA SER A 144 -1.30 -10.62 19.36
C SER A 144 -2.02 -11.75 20.10
N LYS A 145 -1.78 -13.03 19.71
CA LYS A 145 -2.41 -14.22 20.29
C LYS A 145 -3.95 -14.20 20.22
N GLN A 146 -4.50 -13.53 19.23
CA GLN A 146 -5.93 -13.50 18.97
C GLN A 146 -6.37 -14.72 18.14
N PRO A 147 -7.63 -15.18 18.26
CA PRO A 147 -8.13 -16.28 17.46
C PRO A 147 -8.16 -15.89 15.95
N VAL A 148 -7.93 -16.88 15.08
CA VAL A 148 -7.93 -16.69 13.62
C VAL A 148 -9.25 -16.11 13.09
N SER A 149 -10.38 -16.42 13.75
CA SER A 149 -11.70 -15.84 13.43
C SER A 149 -11.70 -14.30 13.45
N LYS A 150 -10.81 -13.70 14.25
CA LYS A 150 -10.66 -12.25 14.37
C LYS A 150 -10.28 -11.59 13.03
N PHE A 151 -9.55 -12.29 12.18
CA PHE A 151 -9.21 -11.81 10.85
C PHE A 151 -10.47 -11.53 10.01
N LEU A 152 -11.42 -12.48 9.99
CA LEU A 152 -12.68 -12.32 9.25
C LEU A 152 -13.56 -11.20 9.85
N GLU A 153 -13.58 -11.06 11.17
CA GLU A 153 -14.28 -9.96 11.83
C GLU A 153 -13.72 -8.61 11.41
N CYS A 154 -12.39 -8.45 11.46
CA CYS A 154 -11.70 -7.23 11.04
C CYS A 154 -11.95 -6.92 9.57
N PHE A 155 -11.82 -7.92 8.71
CA PHE A 155 -12.07 -7.76 7.29
C PHE A 155 -13.51 -7.33 6.99
N ASN A 156 -14.50 -8.02 7.57
CA ASN A 156 -15.92 -7.73 7.35
C ASN A 156 -16.27 -6.32 7.85
N LYS A 157 -15.79 -5.95 9.04
CA LYS A 157 -15.98 -4.61 9.61
C LYS A 157 -15.42 -3.53 8.68
N LEU A 158 -14.22 -3.74 8.16
CA LEU A 158 -13.56 -2.79 7.27
C LEU A 158 -14.30 -2.68 5.92
N ALA A 159 -14.66 -3.82 5.32
CA ALA A 159 -15.37 -3.86 4.05
C ALA A 159 -16.76 -3.21 4.13
N GLU A 160 -17.50 -3.49 5.20
CA GLU A 160 -18.80 -2.88 5.46
C GLU A 160 -18.67 -1.38 5.68
N TYR A 161 -17.71 -0.94 6.49
CA TYR A 161 -17.45 0.47 6.72
C TYR A 161 -17.15 1.21 5.42
N CYS A 162 -16.23 0.68 4.60
CA CYS A 162 -15.88 1.29 3.32
C CYS A 162 -17.05 1.38 2.37
N LYS A 163 -17.86 0.33 2.28
CA LYS A 163 -19.08 0.31 1.46
C LYS A 163 -20.08 1.38 1.88
N ASN A 164 -20.31 1.53 3.20
CA ASN A 164 -21.30 2.46 3.73
C ASN A 164 -20.85 3.93 3.66
N HIS A 165 -19.56 4.21 3.46
CA HIS A 165 -19.01 5.57 3.44
C HIS A 165 -18.39 5.94 2.08
N ASP A 166 -18.64 5.15 1.04
CA ASP A 166 -18.14 5.37 -0.32
C ASP A 166 -16.58 5.49 -0.38
N ILE A 167 -15.91 4.62 0.38
CA ILE A 167 -14.46 4.57 0.45
C ILE A 167 -13.96 3.41 -0.43
N VAL A 168 -12.96 3.69 -1.27
CA VAL A 168 -12.32 2.66 -2.09
C VAL A 168 -11.42 1.80 -1.21
N LEU A 169 -11.74 0.51 -1.12
CA LEU A 169 -10.91 -0.48 -0.42
C LEU A 169 -10.01 -1.21 -1.42
N LEU A 170 -8.71 -0.89 -1.40
CA LEU A 170 -7.70 -1.65 -2.12
C LEU A 170 -7.31 -2.89 -1.32
N ARG A 171 -7.22 -4.02 -2.02
CA ARG A 171 -6.76 -5.29 -1.43
C ARG A 171 -5.50 -5.74 -2.13
N THR A 172 -4.49 -6.13 -1.36
CA THR A 172 -3.34 -6.84 -1.91
C THR A 172 -3.77 -8.27 -2.23
N ILE A 173 -3.77 -8.61 -3.51
CA ILE A 173 -3.81 -9.99 -3.93
C ILE A 173 -2.36 -10.37 -4.17
N GLY A 174 -1.76 -11.07 -3.22
CA GLY A 174 -0.43 -11.62 -3.38
C GLY A 174 -0.50 -12.83 -4.32
N VAL A 175 0.13 -12.73 -5.48
CA VAL A 175 0.50 -13.93 -6.24
C VAL A 175 1.86 -14.34 -5.69
N VAL A 176 1.88 -15.35 -4.84
CA VAL A 176 3.13 -15.95 -4.37
C VAL A 176 3.60 -16.92 -5.43
N PHE A 177 4.57 -16.50 -6.24
CA PHE A 177 5.35 -17.43 -7.03
C PHE A 177 6.33 -18.11 -6.06
N SER A 178 6.00 -19.31 -5.63
CA SER A 178 7.01 -20.20 -5.05
C SER A 178 7.76 -20.86 -6.20
N ASP A 179 9.00 -21.31 -5.98
CA ASP A 179 9.77 -22.11 -6.93
C ASP A 179 9.08 -23.41 -7.40
N GLN A 180 7.95 -23.73 -6.77
CA GLN A 180 6.99 -24.71 -7.23
C GLN A 180 5.84 -23.94 -7.90
N GLU A 181 5.81 -23.95 -9.22
CA GLU A 181 4.72 -23.39 -10.04
C GLU A 181 3.35 -23.88 -9.57
N LYS A 182 2.74 -23.16 -8.67
CA LYS A 182 1.30 -23.29 -8.47
C LYS A 182 0.63 -22.61 -9.66
N LYS A 183 0.02 -23.40 -10.51
CA LYS A 183 -0.71 -22.90 -11.67
C LYS A 183 -1.81 -21.95 -11.18
N ILE A 184 -2.00 -20.83 -11.89
CA ILE A 184 -3.08 -19.85 -11.63
C ILE A 184 -4.44 -20.53 -11.45
N SER A 185 -4.68 -21.67 -12.11
CA SER A 185 -5.88 -22.50 -11.95
C SER A 185 -6.14 -23.03 -10.52
N GLU A 186 -5.14 -23.07 -9.64
CA GLU A 186 -5.32 -23.49 -8.24
C GLU A 186 -5.85 -22.38 -7.34
N TYR A 187 -5.89 -21.12 -7.84
CA TYR A 187 -6.39 -19.96 -7.11
C TYR A 187 -7.77 -19.47 -7.56
N ILE A 188 -8.33 -20.12 -8.60
CA ILE A 188 -9.63 -19.78 -9.20
C ILE A 188 -10.62 -20.95 -8.96
N GLY A 189 -10.52 -21.60 -7.81
CA GLY A 189 -11.46 -22.61 -7.37
C GLY A 189 -12.57 -22.03 -6.50
#